data_8e9eab60061820927d783f8bf3eb14e4
#
_entry.id   8e9eab60061820927d783f8bf3eb14e4
#
_cell.length_a   1.000
_cell.length_b   1.000
_cell.length_c   1.000
_cell.angle_alpha   90.00
_cell.angle_beta   90.00
_cell.angle_gamma   90.00
#
_symmetry.space_group_name_H-M   'P 1'
#
loop_
_entity.id
_entity.type
_entity.pdbx_description
1 polymer ?
#
loop_
_entity_poly.entity_id
_entity_poly.type
_entity_poly.pdbx_seq_one_letter_code
_entity_poly.pdbx_strand_id
1 'polypeptide(L)'
;MSLKKVGKDMKRKALKLALPVMLLIGGVGCGSNAIDEEHAIVSKEDAKKEDIYAGNLLQLNKEFNTIIEDLAIAEEKGYSSESSKAEFEEKFKQAKSVTAQMRRLAPSSKYKDAHKKVSEATAAIDKSFNKQLDAIKQENSTKLKEATDSMSEPFDQYLEGISDVNDIYLKEIEDIAETLGK
;
A
#
# COMPACT_ATOMS: atom_id res chain seq x y z
N MET A 1 30.23 -5.95 33.98
CA MET A 1 29.98 -5.16 32.76
C MET A 1 28.47 -5.04 32.55
N SER A 2 27.95 -3.84 32.46
CA SER A 2 26.58 -3.51 32.83
C SER A 2 25.61 -3.69 31.67
N LEU A 3 24.63 -4.58 31.82
CA LEU A 3 23.50 -4.83 30.89
C LEU A 3 22.63 -3.58 30.60
N LYS A 4 22.77 -2.53 31.42
CA LYS A 4 22.05 -1.24 31.21
C LYS A 4 22.51 -0.40 30.02
N LYS A 5 23.69 -0.69 29.46
CA LYS A 5 24.26 0.12 28.36
C LYS A 5 23.79 -0.34 26.97
N VAL A 6 23.42 -1.62 26.84
CA VAL A 6 22.97 -2.21 25.57
C VAL A 6 21.58 -1.73 25.21
N GLY A 7 20.69 -1.58 26.18
CA GLY A 7 19.29 -1.12 25.90
C GLY A 7 19.16 0.35 25.50
N LYS A 8 20.17 1.18 25.83
CA LYS A 8 20.13 2.62 25.50
C LYS A 8 20.62 2.92 24.08
N ASP A 9 21.49 2.07 23.55
CA ASP A 9 21.97 2.18 22.18
C ASP A 9 20.97 1.62 21.14
N MET A 10 20.14 0.63 21.53
CA MET A 10 19.04 0.15 20.68
C MET A 10 17.97 1.24 20.44
N LYS A 11 17.64 2.05 21.46
CA LYS A 11 16.66 3.15 21.33
C LYS A 11 17.10 4.27 20.38
N ARG A 12 18.40 4.41 20.11
CA ARG A 12 18.94 5.46 19.24
C ARG A 12 19.21 5.01 17.80
N LYS A 13 19.28 3.69 17.54
CA LYS A 13 19.54 3.14 16.21
C LYS A 13 18.27 2.70 15.47
N ALA A 14 17.17 2.43 16.17
CA ALA A 14 15.87 2.14 15.56
C ALA A 14 15.28 3.35 14.81
N LEU A 15 15.77 4.56 15.08
CA LEU A 15 15.18 5.82 14.64
C LEU A 15 15.61 6.25 13.21
N LYS A 16 16.19 5.38 12.40
CA LYS A 16 16.60 5.72 11.02
C LYS A 16 16.10 4.76 9.97
N LEU A 17 15.14 3.93 10.31
CA LEU A 17 14.39 3.13 9.36
C LEU A 17 13.13 3.89 8.93
N ALA A 18 13.31 5.14 8.52
CA ALA A 18 12.28 5.84 7.79
C ALA A 18 11.99 5.02 6.53
N LEU A 19 10.85 4.36 6.51
CA LEU A 19 10.27 3.87 5.27
C LEU A 19 10.35 5.00 4.24
N PRO A 20 10.93 4.79 3.06
CA PRO A 20 10.98 5.83 2.03
C PRO A 20 9.61 6.16 1.44
N VAL A 21 8.54 5.81 2.14
CA VAL A 21 7.14 6.01 1.75
C VAL A 21 6.70 7.46 1.82
N MET A 22 7.52 8.35 2.39
CA MET A 22 7.01 9.64 2.85
C MET A 22 6.83 10.71 1.80
N LEU A 23 7.09 10.53 0.52
CA LEU A 23 7.14 11.72 -0.34
C LEU A 23 6.58 11.61 -1.76
N LEU A 24 5.69 10.69 -2.03
CA LEU A 24 4.97 10.72 -3.31
C LEU A 24 3.45 10.95 -3.17
N ILE A 25 2.98 11.44 -2.02
CA ILE A 25 1.62 12.01 -1.91
C ILE A 25 1.66 13.52 -2.25
N GLY A 26 2.54 13.90 -3.13
CA GLY A 26 2.63 15.26 -3.62
C GLY A 26 2.05 15.37 -5.02
N GLY A 27 0.75 15.60 -5.12
CA GLY A 27 0.27 16.20 -6.36
C GLY A 27 -0.89 15.56 -7.08
N VAL A 28 -1.93 15.16 -6.37
CA VAL A 28 -3.27 15.27 -6.97
C VAL A 28 -4.03 16.23 -6.10
N GLY A 29 -4.21 17.45 -6.61
CA GLY A 29 -4.92 18.52 -5.94
C GLY A 29 -6.27 18.03 -5.44
N CYS A 30 -6.46 18.10 -4.13
CA CYS A 30 -7.77 17.98 -3.52
C CYS A 30 -8.65 19.14 -3.98
N GLY A 31 -9.37 18.91 -5.06
CA GLY A 31 -10.67 19.52 -5.23
C GLY A 31 -11.64 18.69 -4.37
N SER A 32 -11.92 19.20 -3.16
CA SER A 32 -13.02 18.71 -2.35
C SER A 32 -14.33 19.10 -3.03
N ASN A 33 -14.83 18.27 -3.92
CA ASN A 33 -16.22 18.29 -4.30
C ASN A 33 -16.79 16.94 -3.88
N ALA A 34 -17.69 17.01 -2.92
CA ALA A 34 -18.63 15.96 -2.65
C ALA A 34 -19.31 15.62 -4.00
N ILE A 35 -19.01 14.46 -4.53
CA ILE A 35 -19.73 13.91 -5.68
C ILE A 35 -21.04 13.40 -5.10
N ASP A 36 -22.11 14.15 -5.32
CA ASP A 36 -23.47 13.69 -5.12
C ASP A 36 -23.68 12.38 -5.89
N GLU A 37 -24.18 11.37 -5.19
CA GLU A 37 -24.40 9.99 -5.69
C GLU A 37 -25.46 9.88 -6.81
N GLU A 38 -25.87 10.96 -7.46
CA GLU A 38 -27.06 10.95 -8.32
C GLU A 38 -26.82 11.09 -9.84
N HIS A 39 -25.57 11.02 -10.34
CA HIS A 39 -25.32 11.14 -11.79
C HIS A 39 -24.40 10.07 -12.35
N ALA A 40 -24.75 8.80 -12.18
CA ALA A 40 -24.12 7.70 -12.91
C ALA A 40 -25.16 6.84 -13.63
N ILE A 41 -25.82 7.41 -14.64
CA ILE A 41 -26.56 6.62 -15.61
C ILE A 41 -25.79 6.65 -16.93
N VAL A 42 -24.82 5.75 -17.07
CA VAL A 42 -24.32 5.35 -18.37
C VAL A 42 -24.64 3.86 -18.55
N SER A 43 -25.65 3.59 -19.32
CA SER A 43 -26.08 2.25 -19.70
C SER A 43 -25.15 1.69 -20.77
N LYS A 44 -24.38 0.67 -20.40
CA LYS A 44 -23.96 -0.48 -21.24
C LYS A 44 -23.19 -1.47 -20.40
N GLU A 45 -23.60 -2.73 -20.42
CA GLU A 45 -23.12 -3.79 -19.54
C GLU A 45 -21.62 -4.10 -19.64
N ASP A 46 -20.96 -3.75 -20.72
CA ASP A 46 -19.54 -4.01 -20.91
C ASP A 46 -18.63 -2.89 -20.37
N ALA A 47 -19.06 -1.63 -20.44
CA ALA A 47 -18.37 -0.50 -19.83
C ALA A 47 -18.36 -0.61 -18.29
N LYS A 48 -19.42 -1.16 -17.68
CA LYS A 48 -19.55 -1.30 -16.23
C LYS A 48 -18.49 -2.19 -15.55
N LYS A 49 -17.94 -3.19 -16.26
CA LYS A 49 -16.94 -4.10 -15.66
C LYS A 49 -15.55 -3.49 -15.61
N GLU A 50 -15.24 -2.58 -16.49
CA GLU A 50 -13.91 -1.98 -16.63
C GLU A 50 -13.68 -0.85 -15.65
N ASP A 51 -14.67 0.04 -15.48
CA ASP A 51 -14.67 1.09 -14.43
C ASP A 51 -14.60 0.51 -13.02
N ILE A 52 -15.26 -0.62 -12.78
CA ILE A 52 -15.30 -1.28 -11.48
C ILE A 52 -13.91 -1.76 -11.05
N TYR A 53 -13.08 -2.29 -11.97
CA TYR A 53 -11.76 -2.80 -11.62
C TYR A 53 -10.83 -1.68 -11.13
N ALA A 54 -10.65 -0.64 -11.96
CA ALA A 54 -9.73 0.46 -11.61
C ALA A 54 -10.20 1.19 -10.34
N GLY A 55 -11.49 1.51 -10.24
CA GLY A 55 -12.06 2.16 -9.06
C GLY A 55 -11.86 1.33 -7.79
N ASN A 56 -12.11 0.02 -7.83
CA ASN A 56 -11.91 -0.86 -6.69
C ASN A 56 -10.43 -0.97 -6.31
N LEU A 57 -9.52 -1.10 -7.27
CA LEU A 57 -8.09 -1.17 -6.99
C LEU A 57 -7.57 0.14 -6.37
N LEU A 58 -7.98 1.30 -6.90
CA LEU A 58 -7.58 2.60 -6.37
C LEU A 58 -8.15 2.84 -4.96
N GLN A 59 -9.36 2.36 -4.68
CA GLN A 59 -9.93 2.40 -3.32
C GLN A 59 -9.12 1.53 -2.35
N LEU A 60 -8.77 0.31 -2.73
CA LEU A 60 -7.92 -0.57 -1.93
C LEU A 60 -6.50 0.01 -1.75
N ASN A 61 -5.96 0.69 -2.77
CA ASN A 61 -4.70 1.41 -2.66
C ASN A 61 -4.76 2.51 -1.59
N LYS A 62 -5.84 3.29 -1.56
CA LYS A 62 -6.04 4.32 -0.53
C LYS A 62 -6.08 3.71 0.87
N GLU A 63 -6.82 2.61 1.05
CA GLU A 63 -6.89 1.89 2.33
C GLU A 63 -5.52 1.34 2.74
N PHE A 64 -4.79 0.74 1.82
CA PHE A 64 -3.43 0.23 2.06
C PHE A 64 -2.49 1.34 2.49
N ASN A 65 -2.49 2.50 1.81
CA ASN A 65 -1.65 3.63 2.17
C ASN A 65 -1.94 4.15 3.58
N THR A 66 -3.21 4.23 3.98
CA THR A 66 -3.57 4.61 5.36
C THR A 66 -2.98 3.63 6.39
N ILE A 67 -3.03 2.32 6.11
CA ILE A 67 -2.45 1.32 7.01
C ILE A 67 -0.92 1.46 7.07
N ILE A 68 -0.25 1.75 5.95
CA ILE A 68 1.20 1.98 5.91
C ILE A 68 1.59 3.24 6.70
N GLU A 69 0.81 4.31 6.62
CA GLU A 69 1.00 5.51 7.45
C GLU A 69 0.86 5.20 8.94
N ASP A 70 -0.16 4.45 9.32
CA ASP A 70 -0.36 3.99 10.69
C ASP A 70 0.81 3.13 11.19
N LEU A 71 1.34 2.24 10.33
CA LEU A 71 2.52 1.43 10.63
C LEU A 71 3.75 2.31 10.87
N ALA A 72 3.96 3.35 10.07
CA ALA A 72 5.05 4.29 10.25
C ALA A 72 4.95 5.03 11.60
N ILE A 73 3.75 5.48 11.98
CA ILE A 73 3.50 6.11 13.28
C ILE A 73 3.74 5.13 14.44
N ALA A 74 3.31 3.87 14.28
CA ALA A 74 3.54 2.85 15.29
C ALA A 74 5.05 2.53 15.43
N GLU A 75 5.81 2.55 14.34
CA GLU A 75 7.26 2.33 14.33
C GLU A 75 8.02 3.39 15.15
N GLU A 76 7.58 4.65 15.09
CA GLU A 76 8.16 5.73 15.90
C GLU A 76 8.02 5.46 17.41
N LYS A 77 6.97 4.79 17.85
CA LYS A 77 6.75 4.37 19.25
C LYS A 77 7.67 3.20 19.66
N GLY A 78 8.18 2.46 18.70
CA GLY A 78 9.07 1.32 18.87
C GLY A 78 8.36 0.04 19.31
N TYR A 79 9.13 -1.05 19.39
CA TYR A 79 8.66 -2.43 19.64
C TYR A 79 8.93 -2.92 21.07
N SER A 80 9.04 -2.03 22.04
CA SER A 80 9.58 -2.38 23.35
C SER A 80 8.56 -2.98 24.32
N SER A 81 7.28 -2.97 24.00
CA SER A 81 6.20 -3.53 24.83
C SER A 81 5.40 -4.56 24.07
N GLU A 82 4.78 -5.49 24.79
CA GLU A 82 3.87 -6.47 24.20
C GLU A 82 2.68 -5.79 23.51
N SER A 83 2.21 -4.67 24.05
CA SER A 83 1.14 -3.89 23.43
C SER A 83 1.54 -3.31 22.09
N SER A 84 2.77 -2.75 21.97
CA SER A 84 3.25 -2.23 20.69
C SER A 84 3.49 -3.34 19.67
N LYS A 85 4.02 -4.50 20.10
CA LYS A 85 4.16 -5.67 19.20
C LYS A 85 2.80 -6.15 18.69
N ALA A 86 1.78 -6.20 19.55
CA ALA A 86 0.43 -6.59 19.16
C ALA A 86 -0.22 -5.58 18.18
N GLU A 87 0.01 -4.28 18.37
CA GLU A 87 -0.42 -3.23 17.45
C GLU A 87 0.17 -3.43 16.04
N PHE A 88 1.49 -3.72 15.95
CA PHE A 88 2.13 -4.05 14.67
C PHE A 88 1.55 -5.30 14.03
N GLU A 89 1.39 -6.37 14.81
CA GLU A 89 0.83 -7.62 14.28
C GLU A 89 -0.55 -7.40 13.68
N GLU A 90 -1.39 -6.61 14.34
CA GLU A 90 -2.73 -6.28 13.85
C GLU A 90 -2.67 -5.45 12.56
N LYS A 91 -1.81 -4.42 12.50
CA LYS A 91 -1.65 -3.60 11.29
C LYS A 91 -1.10 -4.40 10.11
N PHE A 92 -0.17 -5.31 10.33
CA PHE A 92 0.31 -6.21 9.27
C PHE A 92 -0.80 -7.16 8.78
N LYS A 93 -1.67 -7.65 9.66
CA LYS A 93 -2.84 -8.45 9.25
C LYS A 93 -3.80 -7.64 8.38
N GLN A 94 -4.08 -6.40 8.76
CA GLN A 94 -4.91 -5.49 7.98
C GLN A 94 -4.28 -5.22 6.60
N ALA A 95 -3.01 -4.86 6.53
CA ALA A 95 -2.30 -4.64 5.27
C ALA A 95 -2.37 -5.86 4.35
N LYS A 96 -2.09 -7.07 4.89
CA LYS A 96 -2.19 -8.34 4.15
C LYS A 96 -3.60 -8.67 3.70
N SER A 97 -4.62 -8.28 4.44
CA SER A 97 -6.01 -8.43 4.02
C SER A 97 -6.32 -7.59 2.80
N VAL A 98 -5.88 -6.33 2.80
CA VAL A 98 -6.08 -5.40 1.67
C VAL A 98 -5.30 -5.87 0.44
N THR A 99 -4.02 -6.22 0.57
CA THR A 99 -3.22 -6.72 -0.54
C THR A 99 -3.79 -8.02 -1.13
N ALA A 100 -4.35 -8.90 -0.29
CA ALA A 100 -5.04 -10.11 -0.75
C ALA A 100 -6.32 -9.77 -1.54
N GLN A 101 -7.04 -8.73 -1.16
CA GLN A 101 -8.20 -8.25 -1.92
C GLN A 101 -7.76 -7.70 -3.29
N MET A 102 -6.70 -6.88 -3.34
CA MET A 102 -6.14 -6.39 -4.61
C MET A 102 -5.83 -7.53 -5.57
N ARG A 103 -5.14 -8.57 -5.10
CA ARG A 103 -4.79 -9.75 -5.92
C ARG A 103 -5.97 -10.57 -6.42
N ARG A 104 -7.14 -10.46 -5.77
CA ARG A 104 -8.38 -11.18 -6.16
C ARG A 104 -9.22 -10.42 -7.18
N LEU A 105 -8.92 -9.16 -7.43
CA LEU A 105 -9.63 -8.41 -8.45
C LEU A 105 -9.42 -9.05 -9.82
N ALA A 106 -10.48 -9.06 -10.61
CA ALA A 106 -10.44 -9.60 -11.96
C ALA A 106 -10.25 -8.45 -12.98
N PRO A 107 -9.02 -8.25 -13.51
CA PRO A 107 -8.77 -7.18 -14.47
C PRO A 107 -9.37 -7.50 -15.82
N SER A 108 -9.85 -6.48 -16.56
CA SER A 108 -10.09 -6.60 -18.00
C SER A 108 -8.76 -6.71 -18.76
N SER A 109 -8.82 -7.01 -20.05
CA SER A 109 -7.62 -7.26 -20.88
C SER A 109 -6.60 -6.14 -20.83
N LYS A 110 -7.05 -4.88 -20.80
CA LYS A 110 -6.20 -3.68 -20.80
C LYS A 110 -5.43 -3.46 -19.48
N TYR A 111 -5.97 -3.95 -18.37
CA TYR A 111 -5.34 -3.83 -17.05
C TYR A 111 -4.48 -5.03 -16.64
N LYS A 112 -4.42 -6.10 -17.45
CA LYS A 112 -3.76 -7.37 -17.06
C LYS A 112 -2.31 -7.21 -16.66
N ASP A 113 -1.54 -6.45 -17.41
CA ASP A 113 -0.10 -6.30 -17.16
C ASP A 113 0.15 -5.44 -15.91
N ALA A 114 -0.59 -4.35 -15.75
CA ALA A 114 -0.55 -3.52 -14.55
C ALA A 114 -0.99 -4.30 -13.30
N HIS A 115 -2.10 -5.06 -13.40
CA HIS A 115 -2.55 -5.93 -12.32
C HIS A 115 -1.53 -7.00 -11.93
N LYS A 116 -0.83 -7.58 -12.91
CA LYS A 116 0.23 -8.54 -12.66
C LYS A 116 1.34 -7.91 -11.81
N LYS A 117 1.83 -6.71 -12.16
CA LYS A 117 2.81 -5.96 -11.36
C LYS A 117 2.33 -5.75 -9.94
N VAL A 118 1.10 -5.23 -9.75
CA VAL A 118 0.51 -5.02 -8.41
C VAL A 118 0.42 -6.34 -7.64
N SER A 119 0.01 -7.42 -8.28
CA SER A 119 -0.17 -8.73 -7.65
C SER A 119 1.15 -9.34 -7.19
N GLU A 120 2.20 -9.30 -8.02
CA GLU A 120 3.52 -9.80 -7.70
C GLU A 120 4.19 -8.96 -6.59
N ALA A 121 4.10 -7.64 -6.71
CA ALA A 121 4.64 -6.72 -5.73
C ALA A 121 3.98 -6.86 -4.36
N THR A 122 2.64 -6.90 -4.30
CA THR A 122 1.93 -7.08 -3.02
C THR A 122 2.20 -8.43 -2.38
N ALA A 123 2.41 -9.49 -3.16
CA ALA A 123 2.83 -10.80 -2.64
C ALA A 123 4.25 -10.75 -2.03
N ALA A 124 5.16 -9.97 -2.62
CA ALA A 124 6.51 -9.77 -2.08
C ALA A 124 6.49 -8.90 -0.81
N ILE A 125 5.66 -7.84 -0.78
CA ILE A 125 5.44 -7.01 0.41
C ILE A 125 4.91 -7.87 1.58
N ASP A 126 3.93 -8.73 1.34
CA ASP A 126 3.40 -9.64 2.37
C ASP A 126 4.48 -10.57 2.95
N LYS A 127 5.41 -11.05 2.12
CA LYS A 127 6.56 -11.85 2.60
C LYS A 127 7.48 -11.02 3.48
N SER A 128 7.72 -9.76 3.13
CA SER A 128 8.55 -8.87 3.94
C SER A 128 7.87 -8.53 5.27
N PHE A 129 6.56 -8.30 5.31
CA PHE A 129 5.81 -8.12 6.55
C PHE A 129 5.93 -9.34 7.48
N ASN A 130 5.83 -10.56 6.95
CA ASN A 130 6.03 -11.75 7.76
C ASN A 130 7.44 -11.81 8.38
N LYS A 131 8.48 -11.50 7.58
CA LYS A 131 9.87 -11.45 8.09
C LYS A 131 10.06 -10.37 9.14
N GLN A 132 9.45 -9.19 8.97
CA GLN A 132 9.50 -8.12 9.97
C GLN A 132 8.84 -8.55 11.26
N LEU A 133 7.65 -9.15 11.19
CA LEU A 133 6.94 -9.64 12.37
C LEU A 133 7.74 -10.69 13.12
N ASP A 134 8.36 -11.63 12.41
CA ASP A 134 9.23 -12.65 13.00
C ASP A 134 10.46 -12.02 13.66
N ALA A 135 11.05 -11.01 13.04
CA ALA A 135 12.19 -10.29 13.59
C ALA A 135 11.83 -9.48 14.86
N ILE A 136 10.64 -8.87 14.87
CA ILE A 136 10.10 -8.16 16.04
C ILE A 136 9.87 -9.14 17.20
N LYS A 137 9.24 -10.29 16.94
CA LYS A 137 9.00 -11.34 17.95
C LYS A 137 10.30 -11.91 18.50
N GLN A 138 11.35 -12.01 17.70
CA GLN A 138 12.69 -12.47 18.09
C GLN A 138 13.56 -11.36 18.68
N GLU A 139 13.09 -10.14 18.74
CA GLU A 139 13.87 -8.94 19.18
C GLU A 139 15.19 -8.79 18.39
N ASN A 140 15.19 -9.21 17.12
CA ASN A 140 16.36 -9.23 16.26
C ASN A 140 16.41 -8.02 15.32
N SER A 141 17.11 -6.99 15.73
CA SER A 141 17.22 -5.73 14.99
C SER A 141 17.91 -5.88 13.62
N THR A 142 18.84 -6.83 13.48
CA THR A 142 19.51 -7.09 12.19
C THR A 142 18.53 -7.67 11.18
N LYS A 143 17.79 -8.72 11.57
CA LYS A 143 16.75 -9.31 10.70
C LYS A 143 15.64 -8.32 10.39
N LEU A 144 15.26 -7.47 11.35
CA LEU A 144 14.26 -6.43 11.11
C LEU A 144 14.74 -5.46 10.05
N LYS A 145 15.98 -4.99 10.13
CA LYS A 145 16.58 -4.14 9.12
C LYS A 145 16.59 -4.81 7.73
N GLU A 146 17.08 -6.06 7.66
CA GLU A 146 17.11 -6.82 6.41
C GLU A 146 15.71 -7.00 5.80
N ALA A 147 14.71 -7.28 6.63
CA ALA A 147 13.33 -7.42 6.20
C ALA A 147 12.75 -6.09 5.68
N THR A 148 13.06 -4.97 6.33
CA THR A 148 12.65 -3.63 5.88
C THR A 148 13.35 -3.23 4.60
N ASP A 149 14.67 -3.43 4.51
CA ASP A 149 15.44 -3.13 3.29
C ASP A 149 14.91 -3.94 2.09
N SER A 150 14.43 -5.17 2.33
CA SER A 150 13.84 -6.03 1.29
C SER A 150 12.48 -5.57 0.76
N MET A 151 11.87 -4.56 1.35
CA MET A 151 10.59 -4.01 0.90
C MET A 151 10.72 -2.94 -0.19
N SER A 152 11.87 -2.30 -0.34
CA SER A 152 12.04 -1.15 -1.23
C SER A 152 11.65 -1.49 -2.67
N GLU A 153 12.28 -2.51 -3.25
CA GLU A 153 11.99 -2.92 -4.63
C GLU A 153 10.53 -3.35 -4.86
N PRO A 154 9.92 -4.21 -4.00
CA PRO A 154 8.50 -4.51 -4.11
C PRO A 154 7.58 -3.29 -3.99
N PHE A 155 7.90 -2.31 -3.16
CA PHE A 155 7.12 -1.08 -3.08
C PHE A 155 7.22 -0.24 -4.35
N ASP A 156 8.41 -0.10 -4.92
CA ASP A 156 8.60 0.61 -6.19
C ASP A 156 7.80 -0.06 -7.32
N GLN A 157 7.85 -1.38 -7.42
CA GLN A 157 7.04 -2.15 -8.38
C GLN A 157 5.54 -2.00 -8.15
N TYR A 158 5.11 -1.96 -6.89
CA TYR A 158 3.72 -1.71 -6.53
C TYR A 158 3.25 -0.34 -7.00
N LEU A 159 4.03 0.71 -6.70
CA LEU A 159 3.71 2.08 -7.10
C LEU A 159 3.67 2.22 -8.64
N GLU A 160 4.60 1.58 -9.35
CA GLU A 160 4.59 1.53 -10.82
C GLU A 160 3.29 0.87 -11.33
N GLY A 161 2.91 -0.27 -10.76
CA GLY A 161 1.68 -0.96 -11.14
C GLY A 161 0.41 -0.14 -10.87
N ILE A 162 0.34 0.58 -9.76
CA ILE A 162 -0.76 1.49 -9.44
C ILE A 162 -0.79 2.69 -10.41
N SER A 163 0.37 3.25 -10.75
CA SER A 163 0.47 4.32 -11.74
C SER A 163 -0.04 3.87 -13.11
N ASP A 164 0.41 2.70 -13.56
CA ASP A 164 -0.05 2.12 -14.84
C ASP A 164 -1.58 1.98 -14.88
N VAL A 165 -2.20 1.51 -13.79
CA VAL A 165 -3.67 1.40 -13.71
C VAL A 165 -4.33 2.77 -13.77
N ASN A 166 -3.80 3.74 -13.06
CA ASN A 166 -4.34 5.10 -13.04
C ASN A 166 -4.24 5.76 -14.43
N ASP A 167 -3.13 5.60 -15.13
CA ASP A 167 -2.92 6.16 -16.46
C ASP A 167 -3.90 5.58 -17.51
N ILE A 168 -4.12 4.27 -17.45
CA ILE A 168 -5.12 3.61 -18.29
C ILE A 168 -6.51 4.16 -17.97
N TYR A 169 -6.86 4.29 -16.70
CA TYR A 169 -8.16 4.78 -16.24
C TYR A 169 -8.43 6.23 -16.65
N LEU A 170 -7.45 7.11 -16.50
CA LEU A 170 -7.57 8.51 -16.92
C LEU A 170 -7.77 8.62 -18.42
N LYS A 171 -7.06 7.84 -19.22
CA LYS A 171 -7.25 7.80 -20.67
C LYS A 171 -8.66 7.37 -21.05
N GLU A 172 -9.23 6.39 -20.36
CA GLU A 172 -10.62 5.98 -20.57
C GLU A 172 -11.62 7.11 -20.33
N ILE A 173 -11.41 7.87 -19.25
CA ILE A 173 -12.26 9.03 -18.94
C ILE A 173 -12.15 10.09 -20.04
N GLU A 174 -10.95 10.36 -20.55
CA GLU A 174 -10.72 11.31 -21.64
C GLU A 174 -11.43 10.86 -22.93
N ASP A 175 -11.27 9.59 -23.32
CA ASP A 175 -11.91 9.01 -24.51
C ASP A 175 -13.46 9.08 -24.42
N ILE A 176 -14.03 8.85 -23.22
CA ILE A 176 -15.47 8.99 -22.97
C ILE A 176 -15.90 10.46 -23.10
N ALA A 177 -15.16 11.39 -22.50
CA ALA A 177 -15.48 12.82 -22.55
C ALA A 177 -15.45 13.35 -23.99
N GLU A 178 -14.48 12.96 -24.81
CA GLU A 178 -14.40 13.32 -26.23
C GLU A 178 -15.60 12.78 -27.05
N THR A 179 -16.06 11.59 -26.67
CA THR A 179 -17.20 10.94 -27.36
C THR A 179 -18.53 11.64 -27.04
N LEU A 180 -18.68 12.11 -25.78
CA LEU A 180 -19.89 12.81 -25.32
C LEU A 180 -19.94 14.30 -25.76
N GLY A 181 -18.80 14.89 -26.08
CA GLY A 181 -18.68 16.29 -26.51
C GLY A 181 -18.95 16.52 -28.02
N LYS A 182 -19.20 15.45 -28.79
CA LYS A 182 -19.57 15.47 -30.21
C LYS A 182 -21.05 15.23 -30.39
#